data_cf2a0c68b932a8f55c29927497b4c536
#
_entry.id   cf2a0c68b932a8f55c29927497b4c536
#
_cell.length_a   1.000
_cell.length_b   1.000
_cell.length_c   1.000
_cell.angle_alpha   90.00
_cell.angle_beta   90.00
_cell.angle_gamma   90.00
#
_symmetry.space_group_name_H-M   'P 1'
#
loop_
_entity.id
_entity.type
_entity.pdbx_description
1 polymer ?
#
loop_
_entity_poly.entity_id
_entity_poly.type
_entity_poly.pdbx_seq_one_letter_code
_entity_poly.pdbx_strand_id
1 'polypeptide(L)'
;MANEITITLQLSYNNAGRTVSVVESFQANQTGTDYIRGTKDVTNAANQTLPLGSVGTAAQSYVLIKNTHASAYVDIGYADSPYVARLLFGQSMLTPWNGAAIYAKAQTGTVIVEYTIIEA
;
A
#
# COMPACT_ATOMS: atom_id res chain seq x y z
N MET A 1 -1.25 4.38 -25.85
CA MET A 1 -0.06 4.60 -25.04
C MET A 1 0.29 3.33 -24.32
N ALA A 2 1.53 3.05 -24.20
CA ALA A 2 1.97 1.75 -23.71
C ALA A 2 2.80 1.91 -22.45
N ASN A 3 2.48 1.09 -21.44
CA ASN A 3 3.34 0.91 -20.27
C ASN A 3 3.53 2.17 -19.39
N GLU A 4 2.44 2.88 -19.16
CA GLU A 4 2.47 4.04 -18.26
C GLU A 4 2.76 3.63 -16.82
N ILE A 5 2.45 2.37 -16.47
CA ILE A 5 2.67 1.84 -15.13
C ILE A 5 3.78 0.81 -15.19
N THR A 6 4.83 1.03 -14.40
CA THR A 6 5.92 0.07 -14.23
C THR A 6 6.04 -0.27 -12.74
N ILE A 7 6.00 -1.56 -12.44
CA ILE A 7 6.13 -2.07 -11.07
C ILE A 7 7.31 -3.04 -11.03
N THR A 8 8.21 -2.81 -10.10
CA THR A 8 9.34 -3.72 -9.86
C THR A 8 9.31 -4.15 -8.39
N LEU A 9 9.34 -5.46 -8.16
CA LEU A 9 9.34 -6.05 -6.84
C LEU A 9 10.59 -6.89 -6.67
N GLN A 10 11.24 -6.76 -5.52
CA GLN A 10 12.42 -7.54 -5.19
C GLN A 10 12.33 -8.07 -3.78
N LEU A 11 12.59 -9.36 -3.64
CA LEU A 11 12.75 -10.02 -2.34
C LEU A 11 14.12 -10.66 -2.28
N SER A 12 14.92 -10.26 -1.32
CA SER A 12 16.26 -10.80 -1.10
C SER A 12 16.38 -11.35 0.32
N TYR A 13 16.96 -12.52 0.44
CA TYR A 13 17.19 -13.15 1.73
C TYR A 13 18.55 -13.82 1.72
N ASN A 14 19.32 -13.58 2.77
CA ASN A 14 20.61 -14.22 2.95
C ASN A 14 20.82 -14.46 4.45
N ASN A 15 20.84 -15.72 4.85
CA ASN A 15 21.06 -16.09 6.24
C ASN A 15 21.66 -17.50 6.33
N ALA A 16 22.76 -17.62 7.05
CA ALA A 16 23.42 -18.89 7.33
C ALA A 16 23.71 -19.72 6.07
N GLY A 17 24.15 -19.07 5.00
CA GLY A 17 24.43 -19.72 3.72
C GLY A 17 23.21 -20.00 2.85
N ARG A 18 22.03 -19.63 3.32
CA ARG A 18 20.78 -19.75 2.54
C ARG A 18 20.50 -18.42 1.87
N THR A 19 20.26 -18.46 0.59
CA THR A 19 19.96 -17.24 -0.18
C THR A 19 18.70 -17.43 -1.01
N VAL A 20 17.89 -16.38 -1.05
CA VAL A 20 16.77 -16.26 -1.97
C VAL A 20 16.85 -14.88 -2.60
N SER A 21 16.71 -14.83 -3.91
CA SER A 21 16.66 -13.58 -4.64
C SER A 21 15.62 -13.69 -5.73
N VAL A 22 14.55 -12.90 -5.62
CA VAL A 22 13.46 -12.86 -6.60
C VAL A 22 13.24 -11.43 -7.01
N VAL A 23 13.28 -11.17 -8.31
CA VAL A 23 12.97 -9.88 -8.89
C VAL A 23 11.88 -10.08 -9.93
N GLU A 24 10.76 -9.39 -9.77
CA GLU A 24 9.65 -9.43 -10.70
C GLU A 24 9.38 -8.03 -11.24
N SER A 25 9.09 -7.96 -12.51
CA SER A 25 8.77 -6.70 -13.16
C SER A 25 7.47 -6.85 -13.94
N PHE A 26 6.63 -5.83 -13.84
CA PHE A 26 5.33 -5.80 -14.48
C PHE A 26 5.12 -4.44 -15.11
N GLN A 27 4.62 -4.42 -16.33
CA GLN A 27 4.24 -3.21 -17.03
C GLN A 27 2.80 -3.32 -17.51
N ALA A 28 2.08 -2.21 -17.41
CA ALA A 28 0.68 -2.16 -17.81
C ALA A 28 0.35 -0.82 -18.46
N ASN A 29 -0.61 -0.87 -19.37
CA ASN A 29 -1.25 0.34 -19.86
C ASN A 29 -2.28 0.79 -18.85
N GLN A 30 -2.33 2.07 -18.57
CA GLN A 30 -3.38 2.65 -17.76
C GLN A 30 -4.60 2.92 -18.63
N THR A 31 -5.75 2.38 -18.24
CA THR A 31 -7.00 2.65 -18.96
C THR A 31 -7.69 3.90 -18.43
N GLY A 32 -7.54 4.19 -17.14
CA GLY A 32 -7.98 5.46 -16.57
C GLY A 32 -6.88 6.50 -16.64
N THR A 33 -7.10 7.63 -15.98
CA THR A 33 -6.12 8.72 -15.93
C THR A 33 -5.86 9.20 -14.51
N ASP A 34 -6.55 8.62 -13.53
CA ASP A 34 -6.56 9.14 -12.18
C ASP A 34 -5.50 8.51 -11.29
N TYR A 35 -4.95 9.30 -10.42
CA TYR A 35 -4.10 8.84 -9.35
C TYR A 35 -4.26 9.78 -8.15
N ILE A 36 -3.87 9.28 -6.97
CA ILE A 36 -3.80 10.11 -5.77
C ILE A 36 -2.53 9.76 -5.02
N ARG A 37 -1.92 10.76 -4.43
CA ARG A 37 -0.71 10.62 -3.63
C ARG A 37 -0.78 11.58 -2.46
N GLY A 38 -0.44 11.11 -1.28
CA GLY A 38 -0.48 11.97 -0.11
C GLY A 38 -0.07 11.24 1.16
N THR A 39 -0.45 11.86 2.28
CA THR A 39 -0.23 11.30 3.62
C THR A 39 -1.56 11.28 4.37
N LYS A 40 -1.66 10.35 5.32
CA LYS A 40 -2.82 10.20 6.19
C LYS A 40 -2.35 9.94 7.60
N ASP A 41 -2.89 10.70 8.55
CA ASP A 41 -2.72 10.42 9.96
C ASP A 41 -3.66 9.29 10.36
N VAL A 42 -3.09 8.15 10.74
CA VAL A 42 -3.84 6.98 11.15
C VAL A 42 -3.70 6.84 12.67
N THR A 43 -4.82 6.81 13.37
CA THR A 43 -4.82 6.70 14.82
C THR A 43 -5.15 5.27 15.26
N ASN A 44 -4.95 5.00 16.56
CA ASN A 44 -5.30 3.73 17.16
C ASN A 44 -6.73 3.69 17.73
N ALA A 45 -7.45 4.79 17.67
CA ALA A 45 -8.77 4.89 18.28
C ALA A 45 -9.84 4.14 17.51
N ALA A 46 -9.74 4.17 16.16
CA ALA A 46 -10.71 3.52 15.28
C ALA A 46 -10.06 3.28 13.93
N ASN A 47 -10.72 2.46 13.11
CA ASN A 47 -10.31 2.29 11.72
C ASN A 47 -10.54 3.58 10.94
N GLN A 48 -9.59 3.91 10.09
CA GLN A 48 -9.74 5.00 9.14
C GLN A 48 -9.57 4.47 7.72
N THR A 49 -10.20 5.15 6.77
CA THR A 49 -10.02 4.85 5.35
C THR A 49 -9.00 5.79 4.74
N LEU A 50 -8.17 5.27 3.83
CA LEU A 50 -7.30 6.12 3.02
C LEU A 50 -8.15 6.84 1.98
N PRO A 51 -7.86 8.13 1.70
CA PRO A 51 -8.58 8.84 0.65
C PRO A 51 -8.27 8.22 -0.70
N LEU A 52 -9.29 7.95 -1.49
CA LEU A 52 -9.14 7.43 -2.85
C LEU A 52 -9.20 8.56 -3.89
N GLY A 53 -9.72 9.71 -3.50
CA GLY A 53 -9.81 10.86 -4.41
C GLY A 53 -10.60 10.53 -5.66
N SER A 54 -10.08 10.93 -6.81
CA SER A 54 -10.70 10.69 -8.09
C SER A 54 -10.58 9.25 -8.58
N VAL A 55 -9.68 8.45 -7.98
CA VAL A 55 -9.58 7.02 -8.34
C VAL A 55 -10.87 6.28 -8.01
N GLY A 56 -11.50 6.59 -6.87
CA GLY A 56 -12.78 6.00 -6.48
C GLY A 56 -12.67 4.56 -6.02
N THR A 57 -13.82 3.95 -5.74
CA THR A 57 -13.90 2.60 -5.19
C THR A 57 -14.31 1.56 -6.22
N ALA A 58 -14.62 1.95 -7.44
CA ALA A 58 -15.10 1.02 -8.47
C ALA A 58 -14.00 0.56 -9.43
N ALA A 59 -12.86 1.23 -9.43
CA ALA A 59 -11.79 0.96 -10.36
C ALA A 59 -10.72 0.09 -9.71
N GLN A 60 -10.21 -0.85 -10.49
CA GLN A 60 -9.00 -1.56 -10.08
C GLN A 60 -7.83 -0.59 -10.04
N SER A 61 -6.92 -0.78 -9.10
CA SER A 61 -5.81 0.14 -8.89
C SER A 61 -4.56 -0.60 -8.43
N TYR A 62 -3.45 0.13 -8.41
CA TYR A 62 -2.21 -0.28 -7.77
C TYR A 62 -1.96 0.63 -6.58
N VAL A 63 -1.66 0.03 -5.43
CA VAL A 63 -1.57 0.74 -4.17
C VAL A 63 -0.18 0.55 -3.58
N LEU A 64 0.49 1.68 -3.31
CA LEU A 64 1.75 1.69 -2.58
C LEU A 64 1.52 2.44 -1.27
N ILE A 65 1.81 1.77 -0.16
CA ILE A 65 1.62 2.32 1.18
C ILE A 65 2.91 2.16 1.95
N LYS A 66 3.33 3.22 2.64
CA LYS A 66 4.51 3.20 3.49
C LYS A 66 4.17 3.69 4.88
N ASN A 67 4.59 2.95 5.89
CA ASN A 67 4.55 3.37 7.28
C ASN A 67 5.80 4.21 7.58
N THR A 68 5.61 5.50 7.87
CA THR A 68 6.71 6.41 8.13
C THR A 68 7.06 6.56 9.61
N HIS A 69 6.37 5.84 10.49
CA HIS A 69 6.62 5.94 11.93
C HIS A 69 7.98 5.34 12.31
N ALA A 70 8.52 5.77 13.43
CA ALA A 70 9.83 5.32 13.90
C ALA A 70 9.76 4.01 14.70
N SER A 71 8.59 3.65 15.24
CA SER A 71 8.49 2.50 16.16
C SER A 71 7.15 1.78 16.14
N ALA A 72 6.06 2.38 15.68
CA ALA A 72 4.72 1.77 15.72
C ALA A 72 4.35 1.14 14.38
N TYR A 73 3.57 0.07 14.43
CA TYR A 73 3.05 -0.55 13.22
C TYR A 73 1.69 0.01 12.83
N VAL A 74 1.30 -0.24 11.59
CA VAL A 74 -0.04 0.06 11.08
C VAL A 74 -0.60 -1.19 10.41
N ASP A 75 -1.85 -1.51 10.68
CA ASP A 75 -2.56 -2.60 10.04
C ASP A 75 -3.37 -2.08 8.88
N ILE A 76 -3.32 -2.79 7.75
CA ILE A 76 -3.96 -2.41 6.49
C ILE A 76 -4.89 -3.54 6.04
N GLY A 77 -6.08 -3.18 5.56
CA GLY A 77 -7.02 -4.15 5.01
C GLY A 77 -8.13 -3.48 4.22
N TYR A 78 -9.02 -4.27 3.63
CA TYR A 78 -10.21 -3.76 2.94
C TYR A 78 -11.47 -3.89 3.78
N ALA A 79 -11.33 -4.22 5.04
CA ALA A 79 -12.39 -4.20 6.04
C ALA A 79 -11.78 -3.80 7.37
N ASP A 80 -12.63 -3.42 8.30
CA ASP A 80 -12.16 -3.03 9.62
C ASP A 80 -11.72 -4.21 10.50
N SER A 81 -11.94 -5.42 10.04
CA SER A 81 -11.46 -6.66 10.65
C SER A 81 -11.86 -7.85 9.78
N PRO A 82 -10.97 -8.81 9.50
CA PRO A 82 -9.55 -8.81 9.83
C PRO A 82 -8.73 -7.93 8.88
N TYR A 83 -7.57 -7.52 9.33
CA TYR A 83 -6.59 -6.85 8.48
C TYR A 83 -5.78 -7.88 7.72
N VAL A 84 -5.33 -7.52 6.51
CA VAL A 84 -4.59 -8.43 5.65
C VAL A 84 -3.09 -8.22 5.70
N ALA A 85 -2.62 -7.06 6.15
CA ALA A 85 -1.20 -6.76 6.21
C ALA A 85 -0.89 -5.92 7.43
N ARG A 86 0.29 -6.12 7.98
CA ARG A 86 0.84 -5.28 9.05
C ARG A 86 2.16 -4.71 8.57
N LEU A 87 2.22 -3.39 8.48
CA LEU A 87 3.43 -2.68 8.13
C LEU A 87 4.12 -2.24 9.41
N LEU A 88 5.26 -2.82 9.70
CA LEU A 88 6.12 -2.36 10.78
C LEU A 88 6.70 -1.00 10.40
N PHE A 89 7.34 -0.35 11.36
CA PHE A 89 7.93 0.95 11.12
C PHE A 89 8.89 0.91 9.92
N GLY A 90 8.77 1.88 9.04
CA GLY A 90 9.60 2.01 7.85
C GLY A 90 9.28 1.06 6.71
N GLN A 91 8.34 0.13 6.88
CA GLN A 91 7.99 -0.83 5.84
C GLN A 91 7.00 -0.26 4.84
N SER A 92 7.03 -0.82 3.64
CA SER A 92 6.12 -0.48 2.55
C SER A 92 5.48 -1.73 1.99
N MET A 93 4.29 -1.56 1.40
CA MET A 93 3.67 -2.61 0.60
C MET A 93 3.22 -2.03 -0.73
N LEU A 94 3.30 -2.85 -1.76
CA LEU A 94 2.81 -2.55 -3.09
C LEU A 94 1.94 -3.71 -3.54
N THR A 95 0.70 -3.42 -3.92
CA THR A 95 -0.24 -4.47 -4.28
C THR A 95 -1.24 -3.98 -5.33
N PRO A 96 -1.66 -4.87 -6.23
CA PRO A 96 -2.90 -4.64 -6.99
C PRO A 96 -4.07 -4.59 -6.01
N TRP A 97 -5.05 -3.76 -6.30
CA TRP A 97 -6.21 -3.56 -5.44
C TRP A 97 -7.48 -3.59 -6.29
N ASN A 98 -8.53 -4.16 -5.74
CA ASN A 98 -9.79 -4.34 -6.48
C ASN A 98 -10.71 -3.12 -6.46
N GLY A 99 -10.23 -1.98 -5.98
CA GLY A 99 -11.02 -0.76 -5.90
C GLY A 99 -11.83 -0.60 -4.63
N ALA A 100 -11.82 -1.58 -3.71
CA ALA A 100 -12.50 -1.44 -2.43
C ALA A 100 -11.84 -0.38 -1.56
N ALA A 101 -12.55 0.11 -0.54
CA ALA A 101 -11.97 1.01 0.44
C ALA A 101 -10.76 0.38 1.14
N ILE A 102 -9.78 1.18 1.48
CA ILE A 102 -8.57 0.74 2.18
C ILE A 102 -8.67 1.22 3.62
N TYR A 103 -8.72 0.27 4.55
CA TYR A 103 -8.80 0.57 5.97
C TYR A 103 -7.41 0.48 6.60
N ALA A 104 -7.17 1.36 7.57
CA ALA A 104 -5.92 1.40 8.31
C ALA A 104 -6.18 1.68 9.79
N LYS A 105 -5.36 1.08 10.65
CA LYS A 105 -5.40 1.33 12.10
C LYS A 105 -4.00 1.22 12.68
N ALA A 106 -3.62 2.22 13.45
CA ALA A 106 -2.30 2.26 14.08
C ALA A 106 -2.25 1.40 15.34
N GLN A 107 -1.05 0.96 15.70
CA GLN A 107 -0.80 0.25 16.95
C GLN A 107 -1.06 1.14 18.15
N THR A 108 -0.45 2.30 18.17
CA THR A 108 -0.54 3.28 19.27
C THR A 108 -0.45 4.68 18.71
N GLY A 109 -1.15 5.62 19.34
CA GLY A 109 -1.07 7.02 18.98
C GLY A 109 -1.42 7.29 17.53
N THR A 110 -0.60 8.07 16.86
CA THR A 110 -0.80 8.45 15.46
C THR A 110 0.39 8.00 14.62
N VAL A 111 0.11 7.30 13.54
CA VAL A 111 1.09 6.88 12.54
C VAL A 111 0.79 7.62 11.25
N ILE A 112 1.80 8.29 10.68
CA ILE A 112 1.64 8.93 9.39
C ILE A 112 1.98 7.92 8.30
N VAL A 113 1.04 7.72 7.39
CA VAL A 113 1.17 6.79 6.28
C VAL A 113 1.27 7.58 4.99
N GLU A 114 2.30 7.29 4.19
CA GLU A 114 2.38 7.79 2.82
C GLU A 114 1.72 6.80 1.88
N TYR A 115 0.93 7.28 0.94
CA TYR A 115 0.26 6.40 -0.01
C TYR A 115 0.28 6.98 -1.41
N THR A 116 0.32 6.08 -2.38
CA THR A 116 0.15 6.38 -3.80
C THR A 116 -0.80 5.33 -4.37
N ILE A 117 -1.87 5.79 -5.00
CA ILE A 117 -2.88 4.93 -5.60
C ILE A 117 -3.03 5.34 -7.05
N ILE A 118 -2.81 4.41 -7.97
CA ILE A 118 -2.88 4.65 -9.41
C ILE A 118 -4.01 3.81 -9.95
N GLU A 119 -4.97 4.47 -10.61
CA GLU A 119 -6.03 3.78 -11.32
C GLU A 119 -5.45 2.96 -12.47
N ALA A 120 -5.82 1.70 -12.52
CA ALA A 120 -5.32 0.80 -13.56
C ALA A 120 -6.00 1.01 -14.90
#